data_3b167a705ef6b307912a59f428927df4
#
_entry.id   3b167a705ef6b307912a59f428927df4
#
_cell.length_a   1.000
_cell.length_b   1.000
_cell.length_c   1.000
_cell.angle_alpha   90.00
_cell.angle_beta   90.00
_cell.angle_gamma   90.00
#
_symmetry.space_group_name_H-M   'P 1'
#
loop_
_entity.id
_entity.type
_entity.pdbx_description
1 polymer ?
#
loop_
_entity_poly.entity_id
_entity_poly.type
_entity_poly.pdbx_seq_one_letter_code
_entity_poly.pdbx_strand_id
1 'polypeptide(L)'
;RGMTEKESGFLFQSYAGNGNPDDLSTTSNGYIPKADFVEFLRYAYARGVEVIPEIESPGHARAAIVAMKARRRNLENTDPEAARYFQVWDDDDTSGYKSAQGYNDNVLNPAMEGTYRLMEKVVDEIILMYREAGVPLPYIHMGGDEVPKNPWAKSPAVQRLMAEKGFTTTHEVEEYFITRI
;
A
#
# COMPACT_ATOMS: atom_id res chain seq x y z
N ARG A 1 6.79 7.38 11.40
CA ARG A 1 6.23 7.82 12.70
C ARG A 1 4.88 8.47 12.41
N GLY A 2 3.83 8.17 13.16
CA GLY A 2 2.52 8.80 12.98
C GLY A 2 1.34 7.91 13.33
N MET A 3 1.57 6.64 13.68
CA MET A 3 0.54 5.75 14.22
C MET A 3 1.01 5.08 15.51
N THR A 4 0.11 4.96 16.46
CA THR A 4 0.32 4.12 17.64
C THR A 4 0.04 2.66 17.28
N GLU A 5 0.52 1.73 18.09
CA GLU A 5 0.24 0.29 17.93
C GLU A 5 -1.28 0.02 17.96
N LYS A 6 -2.01 0.73 18.81
CA LYS A 6 -3.48 0.66 18.88
C LYS A 6 -4.15 1.11 17.58
N GLU A 7 -3.73 2.24 17.00
CA GLU A 7 -4.24 2.71 15.70
C GLU A 7 -3.91 1.72 14.58
N SER A 8 -2.75 1.09 14.64
CA SER A 8 -2.33 0.03 13.72
C SER A 8 -3.29 -1.16 13.78
N GLY A 9 -3.71 -1.61 14.97
CA GLY A 9 -4.68 -2.68 15.16
C GLY A 9 -6.03 -2.42 14.51
N PHE A 10 -6.50 -1.17 14.48
CA PHE A 10 -7.72 -0.80 13.75
C PHE A 10 -7.61 -0.90 12.23
N LEU A 11 -6.40 -0.90 11.69
CA LEU A 11 -6.17 -0.94 10.24
C LEU A 11 -6.11 -2.35 9.70
N PHE A 12 -5.73 -3.31 10.54
CA PHE A 12 -5.51 -4.70 10.17
C PHE A 12 -6.65 -5.61 10.65
N GLN A 13 -7.90 -5.24 10.36
CA GLN A 13 -8.98 -6.18 10.52
C GLN A 13 -8.78 -7.34 9.53
N SER A 14 -8.11 -8.38 9.99
CA SER A 14 -7.99 -9.58 9.17
C SER A 14 -9.32 -10.33 9.18
N TYR A 15 -9.69 -10.90 8.05
CA TYR A 15 -10.84 -11.81 7.96
C TYR A 15 -10.73 -13.02 8.91
N ALA A 16 -9.51 -13.38 9.29
CA ALA A 16 -9.22 -14.50 10.16
C ALA A 16 -9.14 -14.11 11.65
N GLY A 17 -9.18 -12.83 11.98
CA GLY A 17 -9.18 -12.32 13.35
C GLY A 17 -10.52 -12.55 14.03
N ASN A 18 -10.55 -12.32 15.34
CA ASN A 18 -11.79 -12.38 16.13
C ASN A 18 -12.72 -11.18 15.89
N GLY A 19 -12.38 -10.28 14.96
CA GLY A 19 -13.15 -9.08 14.65
C GLY A 19 -13.02 -7.96 15.68
N ASN A 20 -12.25 -8.16 16.74
CA ASN A 20 -11.99 -7.14 17.75
C ASN A 20 -10.62 -6.46 17.51
N PRO A 21 -10.59 -5.21 17.02
CA PRO A 21 -9.35 -4.52 16.72
C PRO A 21 -8.52 -4.17 17.99
N ASP A 22 -9.13 -4.19 19.15
CA ASP A 22 -8.46 -3.93 20.43
C ASP A 22 -7.77 -5.19 20.99
N ASP A 23 -8.04 -6.37 20.43
CA ASP A 23 -7.43 -7.62 20.87
C ASP A 23 -6.22 -7.99 20.00
N LEU A 24 -5.04 -7.61 20.45
CA LEU A 24 -3.76 -7.94 19.81
C LEU A 24 -3.23 -9.32 20.21
N SER A 25 -3.96 -10.07 21.05
CA SER A 25 -3.53 -11.40 21.53
C SER A 25 -3.77 -12.50 20.48
N THR A 26 -4.57 -12.23 19.45
CA THR A 26 -4.85 -13.21 18.39
C THR A 26 -3.74 -13.24 17.36
N THR A 27 -3.37 -14.43 16.89
CA THR A 27 -2.36 -14.62 15.83
C THR A 27 -2.75 -14.01 14.49
N SER A 28 -4.03 -13.70 14.30
CA SER A 28 -4.57 -13.12 13.06
C SER A 28 -4.48 -11.60 12.99
N ASN A 29 -4.20 -10.92 14.10
CA ASN A 29 -4.06 -9.48 14.20
C ASN A 29 -2.60 -9.04 14.29
N GLY A 30 -1.66 -9.89 13.90
CA GLY A 30 -0.24 -9.64 13.97
C GLY A 30 0.38 -9.14 12.68
N TYR A 31 1.66 -8.82 12.77
CA TYR A 31 2.54 -8.53 11.64
C TYR A 31 3.92 -9.12 11.92
N ILE A 32 4.72 -9.28 10.91
CA ILE A 32 6.12 -9.73 11.05
C ILE A 32 7.00 -8.50 11.28
N PRO A 33 7.65 -8.35 12.45
CA PRO A 33 8.63 -7.29 12.67
C PRO A 33 9.80 -7.39 11.71
N LYS A 34 10.48 -6.28 11.41
CA LYS A 34 11.64 -6.26 10.50
C LYS A 34 12.74 -7.23 10.92
N ALA A 35 13.05 -7.28 12.22
CA ALA A 35 14.09 -8.18 12.75
C ALA A 35 13.75 -9.65 12.47
N ASP A 36 12.51 -10.04 12.68
CA ASP A 36 12.03 -11.41 12.45
C ASP A 36 12.03 -11.73 10.95
N PHE A 37 11.68 -10.77 10.09
CA PHE A 37 11.73 -10.95 8.65
C PHE A 37 13.18 -11.10 8.16
N VAL A 38 14.12 -10.33 8.67
CA VAL A 38 15.56 -10.46 8.38
C VAL A 38 16.08 -11.83 8.80
N GLU A 39 15.69 -12.33 9.97
CA GLU A 39 16.04 -13.67 10.44
C GLU A 39 15.42 -14.75 9.53
N PHE A 40 14.16 -14.59 9.17
CA PHE A 40 13.45 -15.47 8.25
C PHE A 40 14.15 -15.55 6.88
N LEU A 41 14.61 -14.43 6.33
CA LEU A 41 15.37 -14.41 5.07
C LEU A 41 16.66 -15.24 5.18
N ARG A 42 17.42 -15.09 6.26
CA ARG A 42 18.63 -15.91 6.53
C ARG A 42 18.30 -17.40 6.64
N TYR A 43 17.23 -17.70 7.35
CA TYR A 43 16.77 -19.07 7.56
C TYR A 43 16.36 -19.76 6.23
N ALA A 44 15.60 -19.06 5.39
CA ALA A 44 15.18 -19.55 4.08
C ALA A 44 16.38 -19.75 3.14
N TYR A 45 17.25 -18.76 3.04
CA TYR A 45 18.43 -18.77 2.17
C TYR A 45 19.39 -19.92 2.53
N ALA A 46 19.63 -20.17 3.81
CA ALA A 46 20.47 -21.27 4.28
C ALA A 46 19.90 -22.67 3.91
N ARG A 47 18.63 -22.73 3.49
CA ARG A 47 17.94 -23.95 3.05
C ARG A 47 17.71 -24.02 1.54
N GLY A 48 18.31 -23.10 0.78
CA GLY A 48 18.13 -23.03 -0.67
C GLY A 48 16.73 -22.56 -1.10
N VAL A 49 16.02 -21.86 -0.21
CA VAL A 49 14.70 -21.28 -0.52
C VAL A 49 14.88 -19.79 -0.82
N GLU A 50 14.46 -19.39 -2.03
CA GLU A 50 14.38 -18.01 -2.44
C GLU A 50 13.07 -17.40 -1.93
N VAL A 51 13.15 -16.23 -1.31
CA VAL A 51 11.99 -15.47 -0.87
C VAL A 51 11.77 -14.32 -1.84
N ILE A 52 10.57 -14.25 -2.40
CA ILE A 52 10.14 -13.17 -3.31
C ILE A 52 9.12 -12.33 -2.53
N PRO A 53 9.44 -11.08 -2.18
CA PRO A 53 8.45 -10.20 -1.56
C PRO A 53 7.43 -9.75 -2.61
N GLU A 54 6.16 -9.74 -2.19
CA GLU A 54 5.05 -9.26 -3.00
C GLU A 54 4.36 -8.08 -2.31
N ILE A 55 4.16 -7.00 -3.05
CA ILE A 55 3.51 -5.77 -2.59
C ILE A 55 2.30 -5.52 -3.49
N GLU A 56 1.12 -5.74 -2.95
CA GLU A 56 -0.12 -5.52 -3.68
C GLU A 56 -0.37 -4.05 -4.00
N SER A 57 -0.47 -3.75 -5.30
CA SER A 57 -0.76 -2.41 -5.82
C SER A 57 -1.30 -2.48 -7.26
N PRO A 58 -2.13 -1.53 -7.71
CA PRO A 58 -2.75 -0.47 -6.92
C PRO A 58 -3.94 -0.96 -6.09
N GLY A 59 -4.45 -2.17 -6.33
CA GLY A 59 -5.50 -2.83 -5.58
C GLY A 59 -5.03 -3.33 -4.21
N HIS A 60 -5.93 -3.95 -3.44
CA HIS A 60 -5.66 -4.54 -2.13
C HIS A 60 -4.93 -3.64 -1.11
N ALA A 61 -4.89 -2.33 -1.36
CA ALA A 61 -4.08 -1.37 -0.63
C ALA A 61 -4.82 -0.67 0.52
N ARG A 62 -5.97 -1.20 0.97
CA ARG A 62 -6.79 -0.52 2.00
C ARG A 62 -6.01 -0.23 3.27
N ALA A 63 -5.21 -1.17 3.76
CA ALA A 63 -4.39 -0.98 4.95
C ALA A 63 -3.43 0.21 4.80
N ALA A 64 -2.74 0.31 3.65
CA ALA A 64 -1.85 1.42 3.34
C ALA A 64 -2.60 2.76 3.26
N ILE A 65 -3.75 2.80 2.58
CA ILE A 65 -4.57 4.00 2.44
C ILE A 65 -5.04 4.50 3.81
N VAL A 66 -5.58 3.62 4.65
CA VAL A 66 -6.08 3.98 5.98
C VAL A 66 -4.92 4.42 6.89
N ALA A 67 -3.76 3.77 6.79
CA ALA A 67 -2.55 4.18 7.51
C ALA A 67 -2.11 5.60 7.11
N MET A 68 -2.11 5.91 5.81
CA MET A 68 -1.74 7.25 5.34
C MET A 68 -2.79 8.31 5.70
N LYS A 69 -4.08 7.95 5.74
CA LYS A 69 -5.13 8.82 6.26
C LYS A 69 -4.95 9.12 7.76
N ALA A 70 -4.58 8.11 8.56
CA ALA A 70 -4.26 8.31 9.97
C ALA A 70 -3.02 9.22 10.15
N ARG A 71 -1.96 8.96 9.38
CA ARG A 71 -0.76 9.80 9.35
C ARG A 71 -1.10 11.25 9.01
N ARG A 72 -1.93 11.50 8.01
CA ARG A 72 -2.37 12.85 7.64
C ARG A 72 -3.07 13.53 8.82
N ARG A 73 -4.07 12.90 9.44
CA ARG A 73 -4.79 13.47 10.60
C ARG A 73 -3.85 13.86 11.75
N ASN A 74 -2.83 13.03 12.01
CA ASN A 74 -1.89 13.26 13.11
C ASN A 74 -0.91 14.41 12.84
N LEU A 75 -0.63 14.72 11.58
CA LEU A 75 0.36 15.72 11.18
C LEU A 75 -0.26 17.03 10.66
N GLU A 76 -1.52 17.03 10.25
CA GLU A 76 -2.14 18.13 9.49
C GLU A 76 -2.05 19.48 10.20
N ASN A 77 -2.11 19.49 11.53
CA ASN A 77 -2.03 20.71 12.34
C ASN A 77 -0.59 21.13 12.71
N THR A 78 0.39 20.26 12.57
CA THR A 78 1.78 20.52 12.98
C THR A 78 2.74 20.59 11.80
N ASP A 79 2.49 19.82 10.75
CA ASP A 79 3.29 19.75 9.53
C ASP A 79 2.39 19.37 8.34
N PRO A 80 1.68 20.34 7.74
CA PRO A 80 0.77 20.07 6.63
C PRO A 80 1.46 19.52 5.38
N GLU A 81 2.73 19.83 5.15
CA GLU A 81 3.50 19.31 4.03
C GLU A 81 3.79 17.82 4.24
N ALA A 82 4.36 17.45 5.38
CA ALA A 82 4.60 16.06 5.73
C ALA A 82 3.29 15.25 5.78
N ALA A 83 2.18 15.87 6.21
CA ALA A 83 0.86 15.23 6.23
C ALA A 83 0.43 14.73 4.85
N ARG A 84 0.70 15.51 3.80
CA ARG A 84 0.31 15.22 2.41
C ARG A 84 1.36 14.47 1.62
N TYR A 85 2.57 14.35 2.10
CA TYR A 85 3.69 13.79 1.37
C TYR A 85 3.43 12.38 0.82
N PHE A 86 2.74 11.54 1.59
CA PHE A 86 2.31 10.20 1.21
C PHE A 86 0.79 10.09 0.98
N GLN A 87 0.16 11.14 0.47
CA GLN A 87 -1.25 11.08 0.12
C GLN A 87 -1.45 10.25 -1.14
N VAL A 88 -2.13 9.14 -1.00
CA VAL A 88 -2.34 8.11 -2.04
C VAL A 88 -3.79 8.07 -2.56
N TRP A 89 -4.59 9.04 -2.21
CA TRP A 89 -5.99 9.20 -2.63
C TRP A 89 -6.25 10.65 -3.03
N ASP A 90 -7.26 10.86 -3.86
CA ASP A 90 -7.77 12.19 -4.20
C ASP A 90 -8.95 12.51 -3.28
N ASP A 91 -8.92 13.64 -2.57
CA ASP A 91 -9.96 14.05 -1.63
C ASP A 91 -11.31 14.34 -2.33
N ASP A 92 -11.25 14.73 -3.61
CA ASP A 92 -12.40 15.09 -4.42
C ASP A 92 -12.92 13.91 -5.29
N ASP A 93 -12.35 12.71 -5.12
CA ASP A 93 -12.79 11.53 -5.85
C ASP A 93 -14.12 11.01 -5.33
N THR A 94 -15.14 11.08 -6.20
CA THR A 94 -16.49 10.56 -5.94
C THR A 94 -16.78 9.25 -6.68
N SER A 95 -15.75 8.55 -7.13
CA SER A 95 -15.88 7.25 -7.81
C SER A 95 -16.54 6.23 -6.90
N GLY A 96 -17.43 5.44 -7.48
CA GLY A 96 -18.05 4.31 -6.81
C GLY A 96 -17.59 3.01 -7.44
N TYR A 97 -16.98 2.13 -6.66
CA TYR A 97 -16.62 0.78 -7.07
C TYR A 97 -16.80 -0.20 -5.91
N LYS A 98 -16.72 -1.49 -6.21
CA LYS A 98 -16.68 -2.55 -5.20
C LYS A 98 -15.63 -3.56 -5.60
N SER A 99 -14.65 -3.80 -4.74
CA SER A 99 -13.63 -4.82 -4.93
C SER A 99 -14.20 -6.23 -4.71
N ALA A 100 -13.43 -7.24 -5.10
CA ALA A 100 -13.78 -8.65 -4.85
C ALA A 100 -14.05 -8.94 -3.36
N GLN A 101 -13.33 -8.25 -2.45
CA GLN A 101 -13.50 -8.36 -0.99
C GLN A 101 -14.61 -7.45 -0.44
N GLY A 102 -15.31 -6.72 -1.30
CA GLY A 102 -16.43 -5.86 -0.91
C GLY A 102 -16.07 -4.46 -0.46
N TYR A 103 -14.79 -4.05 -0.54
CA TYR A 103 -14.34 -2.69 -0.23
C TYR A 103 -14.56 -1.72 -1.39
N ASN A 104 -14.65 -0.44 -1.06
CA ASN A 104 -14.78 0.67 -2.00
C ASN A 104 -13.69 1.76 -1.80
N ASP A 105 -12.67 1.45 -1.00
CA ASP A 105 -11.61 2.37 -0.58
C ASP A 105 -10.23 1.70 -0.53
N ASN A 106 -10.01 0.66 -1.37
CA ASN A 106 -8.83 -0.19 -1.33
C ASN A 106 -7.88 -0.04 -2.53
N VAL A 107 -8.01 1.02 -3.34
CA VAL A 107 -7.18 1.23 -4.53
C VAL A 107 -6.39 2.52 -4.40
N LEU A 108 -5.06 2.43 -4.59
CA LEU A 108 -4.16 3.60 -4.66
C LEU A 108 -4.49 4.43 -5.90
N ASN A 109 -4.39 5.75 -5.80
CA ASN A 109 -4.65 6.63 -6.93
C ASN A 109 -3.37 6.91 -7.73
N PRO A 110 -3.28 6.49 -9.02
CA PRO A 110 -2.10 6.64 -9.85
C PRO A 110 -1.77 8.09 -10.26
N ALA A 111 -2.71 9.01 -10.09
CA ALA A 111 -2.47 10.43 -10.35
C ALA A 111 -1.86 11.18 -9.15
N MET A 112 -1.68 10.48 -8.02
CA MET A 112 -1.11 11.07 -6.82
C MET A 112 0.37 10.73 -6.69
N GLU A 113 1.23 11.73 -6.65
CA GLU A 113 2.67 11.53 -6.44
C GLU A 113 2.99 10.83 -5.11
N GLY A 114 2.14 11.00 -4.11
CA GLY A 114 2.24 10.28 -2.83
C GLY A 114 2.18 8.76 -2.98
N THR A 115 1.49 8.27 -4.00
CA THR A 115 1.42 6.83 -4.32
C THR A 115 2.82 6.29 -4.65
N TYR A 116 3.53 6.94 -5.55
CA TYR A 116 4.87 6.50 -5.96
C TYR A 116 5.90 6.66 -4.85
N ARG A 117 5.84 7.77 -4.09
CA ARG A 117 6.70 7.97 -2.91
C ARG A 117 6.49 6.90 -1.84
N LEU A 118 5.25 6.46 -1.64
CA LEU A 118 4.96 5.37 -0.71
C LEU A 118 5.53 4.05 -1.22
N MET A 119 5.33 3.72 -2.50
CA MET A 119 5.85 2.50 -3.12
C MET A 119 7.38 2.48 -3.07
N GLU A 120 8.05 3.56 -3.48
CA GLU A 120 9.50 3.74 -3.37
C GLU A 120 9.99 3.50 -1.94
N LYS A 121 9.31 4.11 -0.95
CA LYS A 121 9.68 3.92 0.47
C LYS A 121 9.55 2.48 0.92
N VAL A 122 8.51 1.77 0.51
CA VAL A 122 8.30 0.35 0.84
C VAL A 122 9.40 -0.51 0.19
N VAL A 123 9.70 -0.28 -1.08
CA VAL A 123 10.76 -0.99 -1.81
C VAL A 123 12.12 -0.76 -1.16
N ASP A 124 12.45 0.47 -0.81
CA ASP A 124 13.69 0.81 -0.10
C ASP A 124 13.84 0.04 1.22
N GLU A 125 12.75 -0.05 1.99
CA GLU A 125 12.78 -0.78 3.26
C GLU A 125 12.96 -2.29 3.06
N ILE A 126 12.38 -2.86 2.00
CA ILE A 126 12.61 -4.26 1.62
C ILE A 126 14.07 -4.48 1.23
N ILE A 127 14.62 -3.62 0.37
CA ILE A 127 16.03 -3.69 -0.04
C ILE A 127 16.96 -3.64 1.17
N LEU A 128 16.67 -2.76 2.14
CA LEU A 128 17.46 -2.66 3.38
C LEU A 128 17.40 -3.95 4.20
N MET A 129 16.24 -4.58 4.34
CA MET A 129 16.10 -5.85 5.07
C MET A 129 16.87 -6.98 4.40
N TYR A 130 16.85 -7.09 3.07
CA TYR A 130 17.64 -8.08 2.34
C TYR A 130 19.15 -7.83 2.47
N ARG A 131 19.58 -6.57 2.41
CA ARG A 131 21.00 -6.19 2.65
C ARG A 131 21.44 -6.53 4.08
N GLU A 132 20.60 -6.26 5.07
CA GLU A 132 20.87 -6.60 6.47
C GLU A 132 20.92 -8.13 6.68
N ALA A 133 20.08 -8.85 5.98
CA ALA A 133 20.11 -10.31 5.99
C ALA A 133 21.37 -10.89 5.30
N GLY A 134 22.02 -10.15 4.40
CA GLY A 134 23.09 -10.65 3.54
C GLY A 134 22.58 -11.63 2.48
N VAL A 135 21.32 -11.50 2.07
CA VAL A 135 20.62 -12.36 1.12
C VAL A 135 20.37 -11.58 -0.19
N PRO A 136 20.60 -12.17 -1.37
CA PRO A 136 20.24 -11.54 -2.63
C PRO A 136 18.74 -11.25 -2.73
N LEU A 137 18.39 -10.10 -3.30
CA LEU A 137 17.02 -9.74 -3.68
C LEU A 137 16.98 -9.70 -5.21
N PRO A 138 16.52 -10.77 -5.89
CA PRO A 138 16.52 -10.80 -7.34
C PRO A 138 15.43 -9.92 -7.96
N TYR A 139 14.25 -9.92 -7.38
CA TYR A 139 13.10 -9.11 -7.80
C TYR A 139 12.07 -8.96 -6.69
N ILE A 140 11.19 -7.98 -6.86
CA ILE A 140 10.00 -7.74 -6.03
C ILE A 140 8.79 -7.85 -6.94
N HIS A 141 7.78 -8.58 -6.53
CA HIS A 141 6.49 -8.62 -7.21
C HIS A 141 5.64 -7.42 -6.75
N MET A 142 5.12 -6.64 -7.68
CA MET A 142 4.40 -5.40 -7.37
C MET A 142 2.86 -5.57 -7.35
N GLY A 143 2.37 -6.81 -7.34
CA GLY A 143 0.95 -7.14 -7.30
C GLY A 143 0.26 -6.96 -8.64
N GLY A 144 -0.92 -6.38 -8.62
CA GLY A 144 -1.76 -6.12 -9.79
C GLY A 144 -3.06 -6.89 -9.79
N ASP A 145 -3.33 -7.65 -8.72
CA ASP A 145 -4.49 -8.50 -8.63
C ASP A 145 -5.77 -7.72 -8.36
N GLU A 146 -6.86 -8.19 -8.96
CA GLU A 146 -8.23 -7.82 -8.68
C GLU A 146 -8.51 -6.32 -8.60
N VAL A 147 -7.85 -5.52 -9.43
CA VAL A 147 -8.16 -4.09 -9.55
C VAL A 147 -9.63 -3.95 -10.00
N PRO A 148 -10.49 -3.30 -9.23
CA PRO A 148 -11.90 -3.18 -9.58
C PRO A 148 -12.09 -2.34 -10.85
N LYS A 149 -13.20 -2.55 -11.54
CA LYS A 149 -13.50 -1.76 -12.74
C LYS A 149 -13.72 -0.28 -12.41
N ASN A 150 -13.06 0.60 -13.15
CA ASN A 150 -13.22 2.06 -13.07
C ASN A 150 -13.06 2.65 -11.66
N PRO A 151 -12.01 2.30 -10.90
CA PRO A 151 -11.90 2.70 -9.51
C PRO A 151 -11.68 4.21 -9.34
N TRP A 152 -11.25 4.91 -10.39
CA TRP A 152 -10.93 6.35 -10.40
C TRP A 152 -11.77 7.16 -11.38
N ALA A 153 -12.92 6.62 -11.84
CA ALA A 153 -13.70 7.21 -12.93
C ALA A 153 -14.14 8.66 -12.68
N LYS A 154 -14.28 9.06 -11.42
CA LYS A 154 -14.70 10.43 -11.02
C LYS A 154 -13.62 11.19 -10.22
N SER A 155 -12.37 10.70 -10.22
CA SER A 155 -11.26 11.41 -9.60
C SER A 155 -10.81 12.59 -10.46
N PRO A 156 -10.93 13.85 -10.01
CA PRO A 156 -10.42 15.01 -10.73
C PRO A 156 -8.91 14.92 -11.03
N ALA A 157 -8.13 14.32 -10.13
CA ALA A 157 -6.71 14.11 -10.34
C ALA A 157 -6.45 13.14 -11.51
N VAL A 158 -7.19 12.04 -11.57
CA VAL A 158 -7.05 11.08 -12.68
C VAL A 158 -7.57 11.67 -13.99
N GLN A 159 -8.66 12.45 -13.98
CA GLN A 159 -9.14 13.12 -15.18
C GLN A 159 -8.09 14.10 -15.76
N ARG A 160 -7.39 14.83 -14.90
CA ARG A 160 -6.25 15.68 -15.34
C ARG A 160 -5.12 14.86 -15.94
N LEU A 161 -4.71 13.78 -15.27
CA LEU A 161 -3.69 12.88 -15.79
C LEU A 161 -4.06 12.30 -17.15
N MET A 162 -5.30 11.87 -17.32
CA MET A 162 -5.81 11.35 -18.60
C MET A 162 -5.73 12.41 -19.70
N ALA A 163 -6.16 13.63 -19.41
CA ALA A 163 -6.09 14.75 -20.38
C ALA A 163 -4.63 15.08 -20.76
N GLU A 164 -3.71 15.10 -19.80
CA GLU A 164 -2.29 15.39 -20.03
C GLU A 164 -1.59 14.32 -20.88
N LYS A 165 -1.96 13.05 -20.67
CA LYS A 165 -1.34 11.90 -21.35
C LYS A 165 -2.08 11.48 -22.61
N GLY A 166 -3.28 12.03 -22.88
CA GLY A 166 -4.14 11.63 -23.98
C GLY A 166 -4.80 10.26 -23.77
N PHE A 167 -4.95 9.82 -22.52
CA PHE A 167 -5.62 8.57 -22.18
C PHE A 167 -7.14 8.72 -22.33
N THR A 168 -7.79 7.66 -22.77
CA THR A 168 -9.23 7.61 -23.01
C THR A 168 -9.97 6.68 -22.06
N THR A 169 -9.23 5.79 -21.39
CA THR A 169 -9.76 4.78 -20.48
C THR A 169 -8.99 4.74 -19.15
N THR A 170 -9.65 4.28 -18.10
CA THR A 170 -8.98 4.02 -16.81
C THR A 170 -8.01 2.84 -16.87
N HIS A 171 -8.12 1.97 -17.87
CA HIS A 171 -7.17 0.89 -18.09
C HIS A 171 -5.79 1.44 -18.53
N GLU A 172 -5.75 2.47 -19.37
CA GLU A 172 -4.50 3.15 -19.73
C GLU A 172 -3.84 3.83 -18.52
N VAL A 173 -4.64 4.27 -17.54
CA VAL A 173 -4.12 4.78 -16.27
C VAL A 173 -3.50 3.67 -15.42
N GLU A 174 -4.08 2.47 -15.43
CA GLU A 174 -3.53 1.29 -14.78
C GLU A 174 -2.21 0.85 -15.44
N GLU A 175 -2.16 0.78 -16.76
CA GLU A 175 -0.94 0.50 -17.52
C GLU A 175 0.16 1.55 -17.23
N TYR A 176 -0.21 2.82 -17.16
CA TYR A 176 0.70 3.89 -16.77
C TYR A 176 1.26 3.67 -15.37
N PHE A 177 0.42 3.29 -14.41
CA PHE A 177 0.86 2.98 -13.05
C PHE A 177 1.88 1.85 -13.03
N ILE A 178 1.55 0.70 -13.65
CA ILE A 178 2.44 -0.48 -13.73
C ILE A 178 3.79 -0.14 -14.39
N THR A 179 3.78 0.75 -15.38
CA THR A 179 5.00 1.14 -16.09
C THR A 179 5.88 2.09 -15.26
N ARG A 180 5.29 2.78 -14.29
CA ARG A 180 5.96 3.80 -13.51
C ARG A 180 6.54 3.27 -12.20
N ILE A 181 5.97 2.22 -11.63
CA ILE A 181 6.49 1.57 -10.42
C ILE A 181 7.59 0.56 -10.77
#